data_985259b8e4b10f0789f53771f571fa81
#
_entry.id   985259b8e4b10f0789f53771f571fa81
#
_cell.length_a   1.000
_cell.length_b   1.000
_cell.length_c   1.000
_cell.angle_alpha   90.00
_cell.angle_beta   90.00
_cell.angle_gamma   90.00
#
_symmetry.space_group_name_H-M   'P 1'
#
loop_
_entity.id
_entity.type
_entity.pdbx_description
1 polymer ?
#
loop_
_entity_poly.entity_id
_entity_poly.type
_entity_poly.pdbx_seq_one_letter_code
_entity_poly.pdbx_strand_id
1 'polypeptide(L)'
;MQTQQKLFTNRMLLTLLWPLVVEQALNVLVGMSDTVMVSSVGEAAISGVSLVDMINYLILNIFAALATGGAVITSQFLGAQKPGEASRSAGQLVTLSSILGTAVMALCLLLRGPMLRLFFGSIADDVFQAAMIYFTTVSYTHLRAH
;
A
#
# COMPACT_ATOMS: atom_id res chain seq x y z
N MET A 1 31.19 -34.52 1.16
CA MET A 1 29.92 -34.03 1.75
C MET A 1 30.14 -32.62 2.20
N GLN A 2 29.73 -31.64 1.41
CA GLN A 2 29.80 -30.23 1.83
C GLN A 2 28.68 -30.00 2.83
N THR A 3 29.05 -29.71 4.08
CA THR A 3 28.15 -29.25 5.12
C THR A 3 27.55 -27.92 4.63
N GLN A 4 26.29 -27.92 4.22
CA GLN A 4 25.57 -26.68 3.95
C GLN A 4 25.60 -25.85 5.23
N GLN A 5 26.45 -24.84 5.27
CA GLN A 5 26.41 -23.83 6.32
C GLN A 5 25.01 -23.22 6.27
N LYS A 6 24.22 -23.42 7.33
CA LYS A 6 22.94 -22.72 7.48
C LYS A 6 23.23 -21.23 7.49
N LEU A 7 22.96 -20.55 6.37
CA LEU A 7 23.16 -19.12 6.17
C LEU A 7 22.41 -18.28 7.22
N PHE A 8 21.35 -18.84 7.79
CA PHE A 8 20.53 -18.18 8.81
C PHE A 8 20.30 -19.11 10.00
N THR A 9 20.55 -18.59 11.20
CA THR A 9 20.18 -19.24 12.45
C THR A 9 18.69 -19.02 12.71
N ASN A 10 18.00 -20.01 13.33
CA ASN A 10 16.59 -19.88 13.71
C ASN A 10 16.30 -18.62 14.52
N ARG A 11 17.25 -18.21 15.37
CA ARG A 11 17.15 -16.98 16.15
C ARG A 11 17.15 -15.72 15.26
N MET A 12 17.97 -15.69 14.21
CA MET A 12 17.97 -14.58 13.25
C MET A 12 16.64 -14.51 12.49
N LEU A 13 16.13 -15.66 12.05
CA LEU A 13 14.84 -15.74 11.38
C LEU A 13 13.70 -15.24 12.29
N LEU A 14 13.65 -15.67 13.55
CA LEU A 14 12.64 -15.19 14.50
C LEU A 14 12.74 -13.68 14.75
N THR A 15 13.96 -13.14 14.85
CA THR A 15 14.16 -11.70 15.04
C THR A 15 13.66 -10.88 13.83
N LEU A 16 13.77 -11.42 12.61
CA LEU A 16 13.27 -10.78 11.40
C LEU A 16 11.75 -10.97 11.24
N LEU A 17 11.22 -12.14 11.62
CA LEU A 17 9.80 -12.44 11.44
C LEU A 17 8.91 -11.72 12.47
N TRP A 18 9.40 -11.56 13.72
CA TRP A 18 8.59 -10.99 14.79
C TRP A 18 8.05 -9.58 14.48
N PRO A 19 8.86 -8.61 13.99
CA PRO A 19 8.35 -7.31 13.60
C PRO A 19 7.29 -7.39 12.50
N LEU A 20 7.47 -8.28 11.52
CA LEU A 20 6.52 -8.48 10.42
C LEU A 20 5.17 -9.03 10.94
N VAL A 21 5.22 -9.96 11.89
CA VAL A 21 4.00 -10.51 12.50
C VAL A 21 3.26 -9.43 13.29
N VAL A 22 3.99 -8.61 14.07
CA VAL A 22 3.40 -7.48 14.81
C VAL A 22 2.79 -6.45 13.84
N GLU A 23 3.50 -6.10 12.77
CA GLU A 23 2.99 -5.20 11.73
C GLU A 23 1.69 -5.72 11.12
N GLN A 24 1.64 -6.99 10.74
CA GLN A 24 0.43 -7.58 10.18
C GLN A 24 -0.72 -7.64 11.19
N ALA A 25 -0.44 -7.95 12.44
CA ALA A 25 -1.46 -7.93 13.50
C ALA A 25 -2.05 -6.52 13.68
N LEU A 26 -1.20 -5.49 13.70
CA LEU A 26 -1.64 -4.10 13.80
C LEU A 26 -2.48 -3.69 12.58
N ASN A 27 -2.06 -4.05 11.36
CA ASN A 27 -2.83 -3.77 10.14
C ASN A 27 -4.22 -4.41 10.19
N VAL A 28 -4.34 -5.65 10.64
CA VAL A 28 -5.64 -6.33 10.82
C VAL A 28 -6.48 -5.61 11.86
N LEU A 29 -5.91 -5.22 13.01
CA LEU A 29 -6.65 -4.50 14.07
C LEU A 29 -7.16 -3.14 13.59
N VAL A 30 -6.35 -2.40 12.84
CA VAL A 30 -6.78 -1.11 12.25
C VAL A 30 -7.93 -1.35 11.27
N GLY A 31 -7.81 -2.29 10.34
CA GLY A 31 -8.88 -2.61 9.39
C GLY A 31 -10.18 -3.06 10.06
N MET A 32 -10.09 -3.85 11.15
CA MET A 32 -11.28 -4.21 11.94
C MET A 32 -11.92 -2.99 12.61
N SER A 33 -11.10 -2.10 13.17
CA SER A 33 -11.57 -0.86 13.79
C SER A 33 -12.29 0.05 12.78
N ASP A 34 -11.72 0.21 11.60
CA ASP A 34 -12.32 0.99 10.51
C ASP A 34 -13.68 0.40 10.11
N THR A 35 -13.77 -0.92 9.96
CA THR A 35 -15.02 -1.60 9.61
C THR A 35 -16.10 -1.36 10.69
N VAL A 36 -15.74 -1.47 11.97
CA VAL A 36 -16.66 -1.19 13.08
C VAL A 36 -17.12 0.26 13.09
N MET A 37 -16.21 1.21 12.89
CA MET A 37 -16.56 2.63 12.83
C MET A 37 -17.50 2.94 11.67
N VAL A 38 -17.21 2.45 10.48
CA VAL A 38 -18.03 2.68 9.29
C VAL A 38 -19.39 2.00 9.39
N SER A 39 -19.47 0.83 10.02
CA SER A 39 -20.73 0.09 10.18
C SER A 39 -21.78 0.85 10.98
N SER A 40 -21.36 1.78 11.85
CA SER A 40 -22.26 2.64 12.63
C SER A 40 -22.94 3.73 11.80
N VAL A 41 -22.43 4.03 10.60
CA VAL A 41 -22.91 5.14 9.74
C VAL A 41 -24.02 4.68 8.79
N GLY A 42 -24.08 3.38 8.46
CA GLY A 42 -25.11 2.79 7.62
C GLY A 42 -24.55 2.00 6.42
N GLU A 43 -25.44 1.28 5.76
CA GLU A 43 -25.10 0.32 4.70
C GLU A 43 -24.48 0.99 3.46
N ALA A 44 -24.98 2.17 3.07
CA ALA A 44 -24.43 2.94 1.96
C ALA A 44 -22.99 3.39 2.22
N ALA A 45 -22.68 3.77 3.47
CA ALA A 45 -21.32 4.15 3.86
C ALA A 45 -20.36 2.97 3.81
N ILE A 46 -20.75 1.79 4.32
CA ILE A 46 -19.95 0.56 4.25
C ILE A 46 -19.65 0.21 2.80
N SER A 47 -20.67 0.22 1.94
CA SER A 47 -20.51 -0.09 0.52
C SER A 47 -19.60 0.91 -0.18
N GLY A 48 -19.79 2.21 0.06
CA GLY A 48 -18.97 3.27 -0.52
C GLY A 48 -17.49 3.18 -0.12
N VAL A 49 -17.22 2.93 1.16
CA VAL A 49 -15.85 2.73 1.69
C VAL A 49 -15.22 1.49 1.06
N SER A 50 -15.94 0.37 1.03
CA SER A 50 -15.43 -0.88 0.46
C SER A 50 -15.04 -0.75 -1.02
N LEU A 51 -15.78 0.03 -1.81
CA LEU A 51 -15.44 0.31 -3.21
C LEU A 51 -14.12 1.10 -3.33
N VAL A 52 -13.95 2.12 -2.50
CA VAL A 52 -12.71 2.92 -2.48
C VAL A 52 -11.53 2.08 -1.99
N ASP A 53 -11.73 1.23 -0.99
CA ASP A 53 -10.70 0.35 -0.45
C ASP A 53 -10.20 -0.67 -1.49
N MET A 54 -11.07 -1.17 -2.38
CA MET A 54 -10.64 -2.01 -3.49
C MET A 54 -9.64 -1.29 -4.42
N ILE A 55 -9.91 -0.02 -4.72
CA ILE A 55 -9.00 0.80 -5.54
C ILE A 55 -7.68 1.05 -4.79
N ASN A 56 -7.77 1.43 -3.51
CA ASN A 56 -6.60 1.64 -2.66
C ASN A 56 -5.75 0.37 -2.56
N TYR A 57 -6.38 -0.79 -2.37
CA TYR A 57 -5.68 -2.07 -2.30
C TYR A 57 -4.93 -2.39 -3.60
N LEU A 58 -5.52 -2.11 -4.76
CA LEU A 58 -4.85 -2.27 -6.05
C LEU A 58 -3.60 -1.38 -6.14
N ILE A 59 -3.74 -0.12 -5.79
CA ILE A 59 -2.64 0.86 -5.79
C ILE A 59 -1.52 0.41 -4.85
N LEU A 60 -1.86 0.02 -3.61
CA LEU A 60 -0.89 -0.46 -2.63
C LEU A 60 -0.12 -1.69 -3.12
N ASN A 61 -0.79 -2.65 -3.79
CA ASN A 61 -0.10 -3.82 -4.36
C ASN A 61 0.90 -3.45 -5.46
N ILE A 62 0.60 -2.45 -6.29
CA ILE A 62 1.53 -1.95 -7.30
C ILE A 62 2.77 -1.36 -6.62
N PHE A 63 2.60 -0.53 -5.58
CA PHE A 63 3.71 0.04 -4.82
C PHE A 63 4.50 -1.01 -4.05
N ALA A 64 3.84 -2.00 -3.46
CA ALA A 64 4.49 -3.12 -2.78
C ALA A 64 5.36 -3.94 -3.74
N ALA A 65 4.89 -4.21 -4.95
CA ALA A 65 5.67 -4.88 -5.98
C ALA A 65 6.91 -4.06 -6.38
N LEU A 66 6.74 -2.74 -6.57
CA LEU A 66 7.85 -1.83 -6.88
C LEU A 66 8.89 -1.79 -5.74
N ALA A 67 8.44 -1.67 -4.50
CA ALA A 67 9.29 -1.66 -3.31
C ALA A 67 10.07 -2.98 -3.16
N THR A 68 9.38 -4.12 -3.34
CA THR A 68 10.00 -5.45 -3.28
C THR A 68 11.05 -5.61 -4.37
N GLY A 69 10.74 -5.24 -5.62
CA GLY A 69 11.69 -5.28 -6.72
C GLY A 69 12.93 -4.42 -6.46
N GLY A 70 12.74 -3.21 -5.96
CA GLY A 70 13.83 -2.30 -5.59
C GLY A 70 14.68 -2.80 -4.43
N ALA A 71 14.05 -3.41 -3.42
CA ALA A 71 14.75 -4.03 -2.29
C ALA A 71 15.64 -5.20 -2.75
N VAL A 72 15.17 -6.02 -3.69
CA VAL A 72 15.94 -7.11 -4.29
C VAL A 72 17.20 -6.57 -5.01
N ILE A 73 17.02 -5.55 -5.87
CA ILE A 73 18.17 -4.96 -6.60
C ILE A 73 19.17 -4.35 -5.61
N THR A 74 18.71 -3.59 -4.64
CA THR A 74 19.57 -2.95 -3.62
C THR A 74 20.34 -4.00 -2.82
N SER A 75 19.70 -5.09 -2.40
CA SER A 75 20.34 -6.18 -1.66
C SER A 75 21.37 -6.94 -2.49
N GLN A 76 21.14 -7.10 -3.80
CA GLN A 76 22.13 -7.69 -4.71
C GLN A 76 23.40 -6.85 -4.83
N PHE A 77 23.26 -5.51 -4.92
CA PHE A 77 24.43 -4.62 -4.92
C PHE A 77 25.19 -4.65 -3.59
N LEU A 78 24.48 -4.73 -2.46
CA LEU A 78 25.10 -4.90 -1.14
C LEU A 78 25.86 -6.22 -1.04
N GLY A 79 25.26 -7.33 -1.49
CA GLY A 79 25.89 -8.65 -1.53
C GLY A 79 27.12 -8.69 -2.45
N ALA A 80 27.12 -7.91 -3.53
CA ALA A 80 28.24 -7.74 -4.44
C ALA A 80 29.33 -6.78 -3.93
N GLN A 81 29.25 -6.31 -2.68
CA GLN A 81 30.19 -5.36 -2.07
C GLN A 81 30.26 -4.01 -2.81
N LYS A 82 29.15 -3.54 -3.37
CA LYS A 82 29.01 -2.27 -4.12
C LYS A 82 28.07 -1.30 -3.40
N PRO A 83 28.42 -0.75 -2.23
CA PRO A 83 27.52 0.07 -1.43
C PRO A 83 27.11 1.37 -2.13
N GLY A 84 27.96 1.94 -2.99
CA GLY A 84 27.62 3.14 -3.78
C GLY A 84 26.48 2.89 -4.77
N GLU A 85 26.51 1.76 -5.47
CA GLU A 85 25.44 1.37 -6.40
C GLU A 85 24.15 1.01 -5.64
N ALA A 86 24.27 0.37 -4.48
CA ALA A 86 23.12 0.08 -3.61
C ALA A 86 22.41 1.36 -3.16
N SER A 87 23.16 2.35 -2.68
CA SER A 87 22.62 3.66 -2.28
C SER A 87 21.96 4.39 -3.44
N ARG A 88 22.60 4.37 -4.62
CA ARG A 88 22.02 4.97 -5.83
C ARG A 88 20.73 4.29 -6.26
N SER A 89 20.68 2.96 -6.23
CA SER A 89 19.49 2.18 -6.56
C SER A 89 18.34 2.48 -5.61
N ALA A 90 18.62 2.53 -4.29
CA ALA A 90 17.63 2.90 -3.28
C ALA A 90 17.09 4.33 -3.50
N GLY A 91 17.97 5.30 -3.79
CA GLY A 91 17.57 6.67 -4.10
C GLY A 91 16.69 6.78 -5.35
N GLN A 92 17.03 6.03 -6.40
CA GLN A 92 16.21 5.96 -7.62
C GLN A 92 14.84 5.35 -7.35
N LEU A 93 14.75 4.30 -6.51
CA LEU A 93 13.48 3.69 -6.11
C LEU A 93 12.59 4.70 -5.39
N VAL A 94 13.12 5.41 -4.40
CA VAL A 94 12.38 6.44 -3.66
C VAL A 94 11.88 7.54 -4.60
N THR A 95 12.73 8.03 -5.48
CA THR A 95 12.36 9.07 -6.46
C THR A 95 11.26 8.58 -7.40
N LEU A 96 11.41 7.37 -7.95
CA LEU A 96 10.42 6.77 -8.85
C LEU A 96 9.09 6.55 -8.14
N SER A 97 9.13 6.01 -6.92
CA SER A 97 7.92 5.80 -6.12
C SER A 97 7.21 7.12 -5.79
N SER A 98 7.96 8.18 -5.47
CA SER A 98 7.39 9.50 -5.19
C SER A 98 6.73 10.12 -6.43
N ILE A 99 7.38 10.04 -7.59
CA ILE A 99 6.82 10.54 -8.85
C ILE A 99 5.55 9.74 -9.21
N LEU A 100 5.63 8.41 -9.16
CA LEU A 100 4.50 7.54 -9.46
C LEU A 100 3.34 7.78 -8.49
N GLY A 101 3.63 7.89 -7.18
CA GLY A 101 2.62 8.17 -6.14
C GLY A 101 1.91 9.50 -6.38
N THR A 102 2.66 10.55 -6.66
CA THR A 102 2.08 11.86 -6.98
C THR A 102 1.23 11.82 -8.25
N ALA A 103 1.71 11.13 -9.29
CA ALA A 103 0.97 10.98 -10.55
C ALA A 103 -0.34 10.19 -10.35
N VAL A 104 -0.28 9.06 -9.64
CA VAL A 104 -1.46 8.24 -9.33
C VAL A 104 -2.46 9.03 -8.49
N MET A 105 -2.00 9.77 -7.47
CA MET A 105 -2.86 10.59 -6.63
C MET A 105 -3.54 11.70 -7.42
N ALA A 106 -2.79 12.41 -8.28
CA ALA A 106 -3.36 13.43 -9.17
C ALA A 106 -4.41 12.82 -10.11
N LEU A 107 -4.13 11.67 -10.69
CA LEU A 107 -5.06 10.94 -11.55
C LEU A 107 -6.33 10.53 -10.80
N CYS A 108 -6.19 9.99 -9.58
CA CYS A 108 -7.32 9.62 -8.74
C CYS A 108 -8.20 10.82 -8.39
N LEU A 109 -7.61 11.96 -8.04
CA LEU A 109 -8.37 13.17 -7.73
C LEU A 109 -9.10 13.73 -8.95
N LEU A 110 -8.45 13.76 -10.12
CA LEU A 110 -9.03 14.27 -11.36
C LEU A 110 -10.14 13.36 -11.90
N LEU A 111 -9.95 12.05 -11.80
CA LEU A 111 -10.82 11.03 -12.39
C LEU A 111 -11.73 10.34 -11.36
N ARG A 112 -11.84 10.88 -10.13
CA ARG A 112 -12.61 10.24 -9.03
C ARG A 112 -14.01 9.79 -9.44
N GLY A 113 -14.78 10.63 -10.11
CA GLY A 113 -16.14 10.31 -10.58
C GLY A 113 -16.16 9.31 -11.72
N PRO A 114 -15.45 9.54 -12.83
CA PRO A 114 -15.32 8.59 -13.93
C PRO A 114 -14.74 7.24 -13.49
N MET A 115 -13.76 7.22 -12.59
CA MET A 115 -13.17 5.97 -12.06
C MET A 115 -14.21 5.11 -11.34
N LEU A 116 -14.96 5.69 -10.41
CA LEU A 116 -15.99 4.94 -9.68
C LEU A 116 -17.04 4.35 -10.64
N ARG A 117 -17.44 5.11 -11.65
CA ARG A 117 -18.39 4.62 -12.68
C ARG A 117 -17.78 3.56 -13.60
N LEU A 118 -16.50 3.68 -13.94
CA LEU A 118 -15.79 2.73 -14.82
C LEU A 118 -15.58 1.38 -14.13
N PHE A 119 -15.16 1.40 -12.86
CA PHE A 119 -14.87 0.16 -12.11
C PHE A 119 -16.13 -0.54 -11.59
N PHE A 120 -17.16 0.22 -11.23
CA PHE A 120 -18.33 -0.32 -10.53
C PHE A 120 -19.66 -0.13 -11.27
N GLY A 121 -19.63 0.49 -12.46
CA GLY A 121 -20.83 0.67 -13.28
C GLY A 121 -21.86 1.62 -12.65
N SER A 122 -23.16 1.26 -12.76
CA SER A 122 -24.24 2.01 -12.12
C SER A 122 -24.43 1.52 -10.69
N ILE A 123 -23.91 2.29 -9.74
CA ILE A 123 -24.13 2.11 -8.29
C ILE A 123 -25.22 3.07 -7.82
N ALA A 124 -25.89 2.72 -6.72
CA ALA A 124 -26.90 3.57 -6.11
C ALA A 124 -26.31 4.93 -5.73
N ASP A 125 -27.09 6.01 -5.89
CA ASP A 125 -26.60 7.38 -5.73
C ASP A 125 -26.09 7.68 -4.31
N ASP A 126 -26.69 7.09 -3.29
CA ASP A 126 -26.27 7.19 -1.90
C ASP A 126 -24.89 6.54 -1.66
N VAL A 127 -24.66 5.36 -2.23
CA VAL A 127 -23.36 4.67 -2.20
C VAL A 127 -22.30 5.47 -2.97
N PHE A 128 -22.67 6.04 -4.13
CA PHE A 128 -21.78 6.86 -4.92
C PHE A 128 -21.34 8.12 -4.15
N GLN A 129 -22.27 8.80 -3.49
CA GLN A 129 -21.94 9.97 -2.67
C GLN A 129 -21.05 9.61 -1.49
N ALA A 130 -21.33 8.53 -0.77
CA ALA A 130 -20.51 8.05 0.33
C ALA A 130 -19.07 7.72 -0.16
N ALA A 131 -18.93 7.02 -1.27
CA ALA A 131 -17.66 6.71 -1.89
C ALA A 131 -16.88 7.99 -2.28
N MET A 132 -17.54 8.99 -2.86
CA MET A 132 -16.93 10.27 -3.25
C MET A 132 -16.41 11.06 -2.06
N ILE A 133 -17.17 11.11 -0.96
CA ILE A 133 -16.76 11.79 0.27
C ILE A 133 -15.54 11.09 0.86
N TYR A 134 -15.60 9.77 1.00
CA TYR A 134 -14.50 8.98 1.56
C TYR A 134 -13.23 9.09 0.71
N PHE A 135 -13.35 8.92 -0.60
CA PHE A 135 -12.23 9.03 -1.55
C PHE A 135 -11.55 10.39 -1.47
N THR A 136 -12.33 11.46 -1.38
CA THR A 136 -11.80 12.82 -1.24
C THR A 136 -11.06 12.99 0.09
N THR A 137 -11.64 12.49 1.18
CA THR A 137 -11.06 12.60 2.54
C THR A 137 -9.74 11.82 2.63
N VAL A 138 -9.70 10.59 2.13
CA VAL A 138 -8.48 9.76 2.11
C VAL A 138 -7.39 10.39 1.27
N SER A 139 -7.73 10.93 0.09
CA SER A 139 -6.77 11.61 -0.79
C SER A 139 -6.17 12.86 -0.13
N TYR A 140 -6.96 13.61 0.64
CA TYR A 140 -6.47 14.78 1.39
C TYR A 140 -5.53 14.38 2.54
N THR A 141 -5.80 13.31 3.25
CA THR A 141 -4.94 12.82 4.32
C THR A 141 -3.58 12.35 3.80
N HIS A 142 -3.54 11.69 2.66
CA HIS A 142 -2.29 11.31 2.00
C HIS A 142 -1.45 12.52 1.55
N LEU A 143 -2.08 13.58 1.05
CA LEU A 143 -1.38 14.82 0.67
C LEU A 143 -0.75 15.54 1.87
N ARG A 144 -1.35 15.45 3.05
CA ARG A 144 -0.88 16.14 4.25
C ARG A 144 0.19 15.37 5.02
N ALA A 145 0.33 14.06 4.76
CA ALA A 145 1.30 13.17 5.40
C ALA A 145 2.68 13.16 4.70
N HIS A 146 2.83 13.83 3.56
CA HIS A 146 4.07 14.06 2.80
C HIS A 146 4.43 15.54 2.80
#